data_c5156c21e426deafcb9348039bee32e0
#
_entry.id   c5156c21e426deafcb9348039bee32e0
#
_cell.length_a   1.000
_cell.length_b   1.000
_cell.length_c   1.000
_cell.angle_alpha   90.00
_cell.angle_beta   90.00
_cell.angle_gamma   90.00
#
_symmetry.space_group_name_H-M   'P 1'
#
loop_
_entity.id
_entity.type
_entity.pdbx_description
1 polymer ?
#
loop_
_entity_poly.entity_id
_entity_poly.type
_entity_poly.pdbx_seq_one_letter_code
_entity_poly.pdbx_strand_id
1 'polypeptide(L)'
;MAKKKVATKKEKEWMRKVSELDCYCCGSSAEVHHIRKHTGMGLRPSHFDTIPLCSHHHRTGKDSIHLGKKLFIQKYGTEQEILKQVKAGTLTIADPTL
;
A
#
# COMPACT_ATOMS: atom_id res chain seq x y z
N MET A 1 -27.46 -10.67 9.76
CA MET A 1 -27.05 -10.23 8.50
C MET A 1 -25.71 -9.53 8.50
N ALA A 2 -24.83 -9.98 7.68
CA ALA A 2 -23.50 -9.40 7.62
C ALA A 2 -23.55 -8.06 6.89
N LYS A 3 -23.06 -7.04 7.53
CA LYS A 3 -22.93 -5.76 6.89
C LYS A 3 -21.53 -5.60 6.38
N LYS A 4 -21.41 -5.07 5.18
CA LYS A 4 -20.12 -4.70 4.69
C LYS A 4 -19.53 -3.65 5.60
N LYS A 5 -18.33 -3.90 6.04
CA LYS A 5 -17.61 -2.88 6.79
C LYS A 5 -17.18 -1.79 5.85
N VAL A 6 -17.59 -0.60 6.13
CA VAL A 6 -17.17 0.56 5.37
C VAL A 6 -15.94 1.14 6.04
N ALA A 7 -14.97 1.56 5.24
CA ALA A 7 -13.78 2.18 5.78
C ALA A 7 -14.14 3.41 6.61
N THR A 8 -13.48 3.57 7.74
CA THR A 8 -13.69 4.74 8.58
C THR A 8 -13.14 5.98 7.89
N LYS A 9 -13.50 7.13 8.42
CA LYS A 9 -13.00 8.40 7.91
C LYS A 9 -11.47 8.45 7.96
N LYS A 10 -10.89 7.99 9.05
CA LYS A 10 -9.44 7.97 9.20
C LYS A 10 -8.79 7.03 8.20
N GLU A 11 -9.41 5.89 7.96
CA GLU A 11 -8.90 4.92 7.00
C GLU A 11 -8.95 5.49 5.59
N LYS A 12 -10.04 6.14 5.22
CA LYS A 12 -10.16 6.76 3.91
C LYS A 12 -9.12 7.85 3.71
N GLU A 13 -8.90 8.62 4.74
CA GLU A 13 -7.90 9.69 4.67
C GLU A 13 -6.50 9.14 4.51
N TRP A 14 -6.19 8.08 5.24
CA TRP A 14 -4.90 7.41 5.09
C TRP A 14 -4.69 6.91 3.67
N MET A 15 -5.69 6.20 3.14
CA MET A 15 -5.58 5.67 1.77
C MET A 15 -5.47 6.79 0.74
N ARG A 16 -6.16 7.90 0.97
CA ARG A 16 -6.04 9.06 0.09
C ARG A 16 -4.62 9.60 0.09
N LYS A 17 -4.02 9.72 1.26
CA LYS A 17 -2.64 10.19 1.38
C LYS A 17 -1.68 9.24 0.71
N VAL A 18 -1.89 7.93 0.88
CA VAL A 18 -1.04 6.94 0.23
C VAL A 18 -1.15 7.06 -1.28
N SER A 19 -2.35 7.23 -1.81
CA SER A 19 -2.55 7.34 -3.25
C SER A 19 -1.94 8.63 -3.83
N GLU A 20 -1.78 9.65 -3.00
CA GLU A 20 -1.16 10.89 -3.42
C GLU A 20 0.37 10.83 -3.40
N LEU A 21 0.92 9.84 -2.72
CA LEU A 21 2.34 9.56 -2.86
C LEU A 21 2.55 8.88 -4.20
N ASP A 22 3.59 9.25 -4.89
CA ASP A 22 3.89 8.61 -6.15
C ASP A 22 4.31 7.17 -5.94
N CYS A 23 4.26 6.37 -7.01
CA CYS A 23 4.66 4.97 -6.93
C CYS A 23 6.03 4.84 -6.28
N TYR A 24 6.11 3.96 -5.30
CA TYR A 24 7.35 3.73 -4.57
C TYR A 24 8.49 3.31 -5.50
N CYS A 25 8.15 2.59 -6.57
CA CYS A 25 9.16 2.02 -7.47
C CYS A 25 9.61 2.96 -8.56
N CYS A 26 8.74 3.80 -9.10
CA CYS A 26 9.06 4.58 -10.29
C CYS A 26 8.57 6.03 -10.27
N GLY A 27 7.83 6.43 -9.27
CA GLY A 27 7.38 7.80 -9.17
C GLY A 27 6.17 8.18 -10.01
N SER A 28 5.56 7.22 -10.68
CA SER A 28 4.33 7.47 -11.45
C SER A 28 3.12 7.54 -10.54
N SER A 29 1.99 7.94 -11.08
CA SER A 29 0.74 7.95 -10.32
C SER A 29 0.49 6.59 -9.70
N ALA A 30 0.06 6.58 -8.44
CA ALA A 30 -0.04 5.35 -7.67
C ALA A 30 -1.48 4.94 -7.41
N GLU A 31 -1.66 3.64 -7.29
CA GLU A 31 -2.86 3.02 -6.76
C GLU A 31 -2.53 2.57 -5.33
N VAL A 32 -3.55 2.30 -4.55
CA VAL A 32 -3.37 1.80 -3.20
C VAL A 32 -3.33 0.28 -3.23
N HIS A 33 -2.24 -0.29 -2.73
CA HIS A 33 -2.08 -1.74 -2.63
C HIS A 33 -2.17 -2.15 -1.16
N HIS A 34 -3.12 -3.02 -0.83
CA HIS A 34 -3.28 -3.54 0.52
C HIS A 34 -2.34 -4.72 0.74
N ILE A 35 -1.58 -4.66 1.83
CA ILE A 35 -0.65 -5.73 2.16
C ILE A 35 -1.39 -6.83 2.90
N ARG A 36 -1.22 -8.06 2.43
CA ARG A 36 -1.92 -9.22 2.98
C ARG A 36 -0.99 -10.06 3.84
N LYS A 37 -0.60 -9.54 4.96
CA LYS A 37 0.15 -10.35 5.90
C LYS A 37 -0.84 -10.93 6.91
N HIS A 38 -0.65 -12.17 7.29
CA HIS A 38 -1.50 -12.82 8.30
C HIS A 38 -2.97 -12.80 7.97
N THR A 39 -3.30 -12.87 6.70
CA THR A 39 -4.69 -12.91 6.29
C THR A 39 -5.14 -14.35 6.22
N GLY A 40 -5.39 -14.92 7.35
CA GLY A 40 -6.01 -16.23 7.36
C GLY A 40 -7.44 -16.14 6.88
N MET A 41 -8.11 -17.26 6.94
CA MET A 41 -9.49 -17.33 6.50
C MET A 41 -10.35 -16.31 7.28
N GLY A 42 -11.08 -15.49 6.56
CA GLY A 42 -11.96 -14.52 7.18
C GLY A 42 -11.32 -13.22 7.59
N LEU A 43 -10.01 -13.12 7.50
CA LEU A 43 -9.32 -11.90 7.87
C LEU A 43 -9.13 -11.00 6.66
N ARG A 44 -9.20 -9.71 6.88
CA ARG A 44 -9.00 -8.72 5.84
C ARG A 44 -7.76 -7.89 6.12
N PRO A 45 -7.04 -7.47 5.07
CA PRO A 45 -5.92 -6.57 5.27
C PRO A 45 -6.41 -5.25 5.86
N SER A 46 -5.59 -4.65 6.70
CA SER A 46 -5.90 -3.35 7.26
C SER A 46 -5.76 -2.27 6.20
N HIS A 47 -6.66 -1.30 6.23
CA HIS A 47 -6.55 -0.14 5.33
C HIS A 47 -5.34 0.72 5.67
N PHE A 48 -4.79 0.57 6.86
CA PHE A 48 -3.58 1.28 7.24
C PHE A 48 -2.31 0.58 6.77
N ASP A 49 -2.43 -0.65 6.32
CA ASP A 49 -1.28 -1.40 5.79
C ASP A 49 -1.34 -1.38 4.27
N THR A 50 -1.10 -0.19 3.72
CA THR A 50 -1.20 0.05 2.29
C THR A 50 0.03 0.78 1.79
N ILE A 51 0.39 0.50 0.54
CA ILE A 51 1.55 1.14 -0.10
C ILE A 51 1.17 1.65 -1.49
N PRO A 52 1.87 2.68 -1.99
CA PRO A 52 1.55 3.24 -3.30
C PRO A 52 2.34 2.54 -4.40
N LEU A 53 1.64 1.96 -5.34
CA LEU A 53 2.25 1.31 -6.50
C LEU A 53 1.44 1.68 -7.74
N CYS A 54 2.13 2.02 -8.83
CA CYS A 54 1.44 2.29 -10.08
C CYS A 54 0.87 0.98 -10.64
N SER A 55 -0.02 1.07 -11.62
CA SER A 55 -0.65 -0.12 -12.17
C SER A 55 0.38 -1.11 -12.70
N HIS A 56 1.46 -0.63 -13.29
CA HIS A 56 2.51 -1.50 -13.81
C HIS A 56 3.18 -2.31 -12.69
N HIS A 57 3.60 -1.64 -11.63
CA HIS A 57 4.29 -2.33 -10.53
C HIS A 57 3.32 -3.04 -9.59
N HIS A 58 2.06 -2.67 -9.64
CA HIS A 58 1.05 -3.30 -8.82
C HIS A 58 0.55 -4.60 -9.44
N ARG A 59 0.23 -4.62 -10.73
CA ARG A 59 -0.45 -5.77 -11.30
C ARG A 59 -0.12 -6.14 -12.75
N THR A 60 0.33 -5.23 -13.59
CA THR A 60 0.46 -5.56 -15.02
C THR A 60 1.86 -5.89 -15.47
N GLY A 61 2.88 -5.44 -14.75
CA GLY A 61 4.26 -5.68 -15.15
C GLY A 61 4.77 -7.04 -14.74
N LYS A 62 5.81 -7.49 -15.42
CA LYS A 62 6.45 -8.78 -15.10
C LYS A 62 7.03 -8.78 -13.70
N ASP A 63 7.46 -7.63 -13.24
CA ASP A 63 8.02 -7.45 -11.91
C ASP A 63 7.04 -6.78 -10.97
N SER A 64 5.74 -6.91 -11.23
CA SER A 64 4.73 -6.37 -10.36
C SER A 64 4.52 -7.25 -9.15
N ILE A 65 3.94 -6.67 -8.10
CA ILE A 65 3.72 -7.42 -6.87
C ILE A 65 2.74 -8.58 -7.07
N HIS A 66 1.84 -8.46 -8.03
CA HIS A 66 0.86 -9.53 -8.28
C HIS A 66 1.31 -10.56 -9.30
N LEU A 67 2.10 -10.17 -10.30
CA LEU A 67 2.55 -11.10 -11.34
C LEU A 67 3.94 -11.65 -11.10
N GLY A 68 4.82 -10.89 -10.48
CA GLY A 68 6.18 -11.31 -10.27
C GLY A 68 6.69 -10.91 -8.91
N LYS A 69 6.07 -11.42 -7.87
CA LYS A 69 6.40 -11.02 -6.51
C LYS A 69 7.87 -11.25 -6.16
N LYS A 70 8.42 -12.38 -6.57
CA LYS A 70 9.83 -12.67 -6.30
C LYS A 70 10.74 -11.60 -6.89
N LEU A 71 10.48 -11.28 -8.15
CA LEU A 71 11.28 -10.28 -8.84
C LEU A 71 11.07 -8.90 -8.23
N PHE A 72 9.84 -8.60 -7.88
CA PHE A 72 9.52 -7.35 -7.21
C PHE A 72 10.34 -7.20 -5.93
N ILE A 73 10.34 -8.24 -5.10
CA ILE A 73 11.06 -8.20 -3.83
C ILE A 73 12.55 -8.03 -4.04
N GLN A 74 13.10 -8.70 -5.05
CA GLN A 74 14.52 -8.58 -5.35
C GLN A 74 14.91 -7.16 -5.74
N LYS A 75 14.02 -6.48 -6.46
CA LYS A 75 14.30 -5.12 -6.94
C LYS A 75 13.99 -4.04 -5.91
N TYR A 76 12.91 -4.20 -5.16
CA TYR A 76 12.39 -3.10 -4.35
C TYR A 76 12.26 -3.41 -2.88
N GLY A 77 12.37 -4.65 -2.49
CA GLY A 77 12.22 -5.06 -1.10
C GLY A 77 10.84 -5.64 -0.81
N THR A 78 10.66 -6.06 0.43
CA THR A 78 9.40 -6.67 0.83
C THR A 78 8.33 -5.62 1.04
N GLU A 79 7.08 -6.08 1.01
CA GLU A 79 5.94 -5.19 1.27
C GLU A 79 6.07 -4.52 2.64
N GLN A 80 6.51 -5.26 3.63
CA GLN A 80 6.66 -4.74 4.99
C GLN A 80 7.73 -3.66 5.06
N GLU A 81 8.82 -3.84 4.33
CA GLU A 81 9.88 -2.84 4.27
C GLU A 81 9.39 -1.56 3.61
N ILE A 82 8.63 -1.71 2.52
CA ILE A 82 8.07 -0.56 1.84
C ILE A 82 7.06 0.16 2.73
N LEU A 83 6.22 -0.61 3.41
CA LEU A 83 5.22 -0.05 4.32
C LEU A 83 5.88 0.79 5.41
N LYS A 84 6.99 0.31 5.93
CA LYS A 84 7.72 1.05 6.95
C LYS A 84 8.16 2.41 6.44
N GLN A 85 8.66 2.46 5.21
CA GLN A 85 9.07 3.71 4.60
C GLN A 85 7.87 4.62 4.35
N VAL A 86 6.80 4.05 3.86
CA VAL A 86 5.58 4.81 3.57
C VAL A 86 5.02 5.43 4.83
N LYS A 87 4.93 4.65 5.90
CA LYS A 87 4.40 5.17 7.15
C LYS A 87 5.26 6.28 7.72
N ALA A 88 6.57 6.13 7.65
CA ALA A 88 7.47 7.16 8.13
C ALA A 88 7.30 8.46 7.33
N GLY A 89 7.27 8.35 6.01
CA GLY A 89 7.11 9.52 5.15
C GLY A 89 5.73 10.15 5.28
N THR A 90 4.70 9.32 5.33
CA THR A 90 3.34 9.83 5.43
C THR A 90 3.08 10.50 6.76
N LEU A 91 3.62 9.95 7.82
CA LEU A 91 3.47 10.57 9.15
C LEU A 91 4.14 11.94 9.18
N THR A 92 5.31 12.04 8.55
CA THR A 92 6.00 13.31 8.47
C THR A 92 5.19 14.33 7.69
N ILE A 93 4.60 13.90 6.59
CA ILE A 93 3.76 14.77 5.76
C ILE A 93 2.45 15.10 6.45
N ALA A 94 1.87 14.11 7.11
CA ALA A 94 0.54 14.26 7.70
C ALA A 94 0.54 15.19 8.89
N ASP A 95 1.67 15.37 9.54
CA ASP A 95 1.73 16.22 10.73
C ASP A 95 2.91 17.17 10.66
N PRO A 96 2.79 18.18 9.85
CA PRO A 96 3.88 19.14 9.66
C PRO A 96 4.19 19.97 10.89
N THR A 97 3.35 19.89 11.90
CA THR A 97 3.56 20.68 13.11
C THR A 97 4.45 19.98 14.13
N LEU A 98 4.72 18.74 13.90
CA LEU A 98 5.60 18.00 14.81
C LEU A 98 7.04 18.44 14.68
#